data_52661767264635ce1cfc8ca52c4e3613
#
_entry.id   52661767264635ce1cfc8ca52c4e3613
#
_cell.length_a   1.000
_cell.length_b   1.000
_cell.length_c   1.000
_cell.angle_alpha   90.00
_cell.angle_beta   90.00
_cell.angle_gamma   90.00
#
_symmetry.space_group_name_H-M   'P 1'
#
loop_
_entity.id
_entity.type
_entity.pdbx_description
1 polymer ?
#
loop_
_entity_poly.entity_id
_entity_poly.type
_entity_poly.pdbx_seq_one_letter_code
_entity_poly.pdbx_strand_id
1 'polypeptide(L)' 'MRAVGDGVAPADRLMAYQSLYAAFPVGLSRDDTDGLGAFADRVCDWQIKALREGKQRSSWEAPDEDYESRCCAFIRGALN' A
#
# COMPACT_ATOMS: atom_id res chain seq x y z
N MET A 1 11.56 13.86 12.96
CA MET A 1 10.94 13.61 11.65
C MET A 1 10.20 12.28 11.68
N ARG A 2 9.04 12.27 11.09
CA ARG A 2 8.22 11.07 11.05
C ARG A 2 8.66 10.16 9.91
N ALA A 3 8.84 8.88 10.20
CA ALA A 3 9.18 7.92 9.15
C ALA A 3 7.96 7.58 8.30
N VAL A 4 8.20 7.25 7.03
CA VAL A 4 7.14 6.71 6.17
C VAL A 4 6.65 5.41 6.78
N GLY A 5 5.35 5.26 6.91
CA GLY A 5 4.74 4.09 7.53
C GLY A 5 4.35 4.26 8.98
N ASP A 6 4.57 5.45 9.57
CA ASP A 6 4.05 5.74 10.91
C ASP A 6 2.54 5.59 10.90
N GLY A 7 2.00 4.87 11.89
CA GLY A 7 0.59 4.57 11.97
C GLY A 7 0.15 3.33 11.19
N VAL A 8 1.10 2.65 10.52
CA VAL A 8 0.82 1.39 9.82
C VAL A 8 1.43 0.24 10.63
N ALA A 9 0.62 -0.78 10.92
CA ALA A 9 1.08 -1.94 11.69
C ALA A 9 2.20 -2.68 10.96
N PRO A 10 3.19 -3.23 11.68
CA PRO A 10 4.33 -3.91 11.04
C PRO A 10 3.94 -5.04 10.08
N ALA A 11 2.91 -5.82 10.41
CA ALA A 11 2.45 -6.90 9.54
C ALA A 11 1.90 -6.35 8.22
N ASP A 12 1.22 -5.21 8.27
CA ASP A 12 0.67 -4.58 7.07
C ASP A 12 1.75 -3.92 6.23
N ARG A 13 2.79 -3.38 6.87
CA ARG A 13 3.98 -2.88 6.16
C ARG A 13 4.69 -4.00 5.41
N LEU A 14 4.84 -5.14 6.06
CA LEU A 14 5.46 -6.31 5.42
C LEU A 14 4.64 -6.78 4.22
N MET A 15 3.32 -6.84 4.36
CA MET A 15 2.44 -7.21 3.27
C MET A 15 2.58 -6.26 2.09
N ALA A 16 2.67 -4.95 2.35
CA ALA A 16 2.88 -3.95 1.31
C ALA A 16 4.20 -4.16 0.59
N TYR A 17 5.29 -4.39 1.30
CA TYR A 17 6.58 -4.68 0.70
C TYR A 17 6.54 -5.93 -0.17
N GLN A 18 5.90 -7.00 0.32
CA GLN A 18 5.79 -8.24 -0.44
C GLN A 18 5.02 -8.02 -1.74
N SER A 19 3.93 -7.25 -1.69
CA SER A 19 3.15 -6.92 -2.89
C SER A 19 3.97 -6.09 -3.88
N LEU A 20 4.73 -5.11 -3.37
CA LEU A 20 5.58 -4.27 -4.21
C LEU A 20 6.66 -5.09 -4.92
N TYR A 21 7.33 -5.98 -4.19
CA TYR A 21 8.37 -6.82 -4.78
C TYR A 21 7.80 -7.84 -5.77
N ALA A 22 6.72 -8.51 -5.40
CA ALA A 22 6.18 -9.59 -6.21
C ALA A 22 5.55 -9.11 -7.51
N ALA A 23 4.96 -7.92 -7.49
CA ALA A 23 4.17 -7.42 -8.61
C ALA A 23 4.85 -6.30 -9.40
N PHE A 24 6.04 -5.86 -9.00
CA PHE A 24 6.71 -4.73 -9.67
C PHE A 24 6.95 -5.08 -11.15
N PRO A 25 6.42 -4.26 -12.08
CA PRO A 25 6.51 -4.58 -13.51
C PRO A 25 7.96 -4.56 -14.02
N VAL A 26 8.31 -5.57 -14.81
CA VAL A 26 9.61 -5.61 -15.49
C VAL A 26 9.67 -4.46 -16.49
N GLY A 27 10.76 -3.69 -16.42
CA GLY A 27 10.97 -2.57 -17.34
C GLY A 27 10.33 -1.26 -16.90
N LEU A 28 9.62 -1.25 -15.76
CA LEU A 28 9.08 0.01 -15.23
C LEU A 28 10.24 0.85 -14.68
N SER A 29 10.42 2.05 -15.24
CA SER A 29 11.47 2.96 -14.84
C SER A 29 11.07 3.78 -13.63
N ARG A 30 12.05 4.11 -12.77
CA ARG A 30 11.83 5.02 -11.64
C ARG A 30 11.45 6.43 -12.10
N ASP A 31 11.77 6.77 -13.35
CA ASP A 31 11.44 8.07 -13.93
C ASP A 31 10.05 8.11 -14.55
N ASP A 32 9.39 6.95 -14.68
CA ASP A 32 8.04 6.86 -15.22
C ASP A 32 7.03 7.12 -14.11
N THR A 33 6.77 8.40 -13.83
CA THR A 33 5.88 8.81 -12.76
C THR A 33 4.44 8.34 -12.98
N ASP A 34 3.98 8.31 -14.23
CA ASP A 34 2.63 7.84 -14.55
C ASP A 34 2.50 6.33 -14.32
N GLY A 35 3.50 5.58 -14.77
CA GLY A 35 3.53 4.13 -14.58
C GLY A 35 3.65 3.75 -13.10
N LEU A 36 4.48 4.47 -12.34
CA LEU A 36 4.61 4.26 -10.90
C LEU A 36 3.32 4.60 -10.17
N GLY A 37 2.64 5.68 -10.58
CA GLY A 37 1.37 6.06 -10.00
C GLY A 37 0.29 5.01 -10.23
N ALA A 38 0.19 4.49 -11.45
CA ALA A 38 -0.75 3.43 -11.78
C ALA A 38 -0.46 2.14 -11.01
N PHE A 39 0.82 1.80 -10.86
CA PHE A 39 1.22 0.64 -10.07
C PHE A 39 0.87 0.84 -8.60
N ALA A 40 1.15 2.02 -8.04
CA ALA A 40 0.80 2.35 -6.66
C ALA A 40 -0.70 2.22 -6.42
N ASP A 41 -1.52 2.70 -7.35
CA ASP A 41 -2.98 2.58 -7.24
C ASP A 41 -3.41 1.12 -7.15
N ARG A 42 -2.85 0.25 -7.98
CA ARG A 42 -3.17 -1.18 -7.94
C ARG A 42 -2.74 -1.82 -6.63
N VAL A 43 -1.55 -1.51 -6.14
CA VAL A 43 -1.07 -2.06 -4.88
C VAL A 43 -1.91 -1.55 -3.71
N CYS A 44 -2.31 -0.29 -3.74
CA CYS A 44 -3.23 0.26 -2.73
C CYS A 44 -4.56 -0.49 -2.72
N ASP A 45 -5.14 -0.74 -3.89
CA ASP A 45 -6.40 -1.48 -3.99
C ASP A 45 -6.27 -2.89 -3.43
N TRP A 46 -5.20 -3.59 -3.74
CA TRP A 46 -4.94 -4.92 -3.20
C TRP A 46 -4.78 -4.88 -1.68
N GLN A 47 -4.05 -3.87 -1.17
CA GLN A 47 -3.83 -3.72 0.27
C GLN A 47 -5.15 -3.48 1.00
N ILE A 48 -5.98 -2.58 0.48
CA ILE A 48 -7.28 -2.27 1.07
C ILE A 48 -8.16 -3.52 1.10
N LYS A 49 -8.21 -4.24 -0.01
CA LYS A 49 -8.98 -5.48 -0.09
C LYS A 49 -8.50 -6.49 0.94
N ALA A 50 -7.20 -6.68 1.06
CA ALA A 50 -6.62 -7.62 2.02
C ALA A 50 -6.93 -7.20 3.46
N LEU A 51 -6.85 -5.90 3.77
CA LEU A 51 -7.17 -5.38 5.09
C LEU A 51 -8.63 -5.65 5.46
N ARG A 52 -9.54 -5.38 4.53
CA ARG A 52 -10.98 -5.57 4.76
C ARG A 52 -11.34 -7.04 4.90
N GLU A 53 -10.72 -7.91 4.11
CA GLU A 53 -10.94 -9.36 4.21
C GLU A 53 -10.38 -9.93 5.50
N GLY A 54 -9.26 -9.38 5.98
CA GLY A 54 -8.64 -9.80 7.25
C GLY A 54 -9.42 -9.37 8.48
N LYS A 55 -10.22 -8.31 8.39
CA LYS A 55 -11.11 -7.82 9.45
C LYS A 55 -10.44 -7.47 10.78
N GLN A 56 -9.13 -7.23 10.76
CA GLN A 56 -8.40 -6.85 11.98
C GLN A 56 -8.29 -5.33 12.14
N ARG A 57 -7.98 -4.63 11.04
CA ARG A 57 -7.79 -3.17 11.06
C ARG A 57 -8.86 -2.44 10.26
N SER A 58 -9.52 -3.16 9.37
CA SER A 58 -10.58 -2.64 8.53
C SER A 58 -11.46 -3.81 8.11
N SER A 59 -12.67 -3.56 7.66
CA SER A 59 -13.56 -4.60 7.15
C SER A 59 -14.50 -4.01 6.11
N TRP A 60 -15.16 -4.88 5.34
CA TRP A 60 -16.17 -4.43 4.38
C TRP A 60 -17.37 -3.78 5.05
N GLU A 61 -17.70 -4.24 6.27
CA GLU A 61 -18.85 -3.74 7.03
C GLU A 61 -18.55 -2.40 7.70
N ALA A 62 -17.30 -2.21 8.13
CA ALA A 62 -16.86 -1.01 8.82
C ALA A 62 -15.45 -0.63 8.38
N PRO A 63 -15.29 -0.09 7.15
CA PRO A 63 -13.97 0.25 6.65
C PRO A 63 -13.32 1.35 7.48
N ASP A 64 -12.06 1.14 7.84
CA ASP A 64 -11.25 2.16 8.47
C ASP A 64 -10.50 2.94 7.39
N GLU A 65 -11.16 3.90 6.79
CA GLU A 65 -10.60 4.67 5.67
C GLU A 65 -9.35 5.45 6.07
N ASP A 66 -9.28 5.90 7.31
CA ASP A 66 -8.12 6.60 7.84
C ASP A 66 -6.89 5.70 7.83
N TYR A 67 -7.04 4.49 8.36
CA TYR A 67 -5.96 3.51 8.36
C TYR A 67 -5.59 3.08 6.94
N GLU A 68 -6.58 2.87 6.09
CA GLU A 68 -6.35 2.52 4.69
C GLU A 68 -5.57 3.60 3.96
N SER A 69 -5.88 4.87 4.23
CA SER A 69 -5.14 6.00 3.65
C SER A 69 -3.69 6.03 4.11
N ARG A 70 -3.42 5.68 5.36
CA ARG A 70 -2.04 5.59 5.88
C ARG A 70 -1.27 4.49 5.18
N CYS A 71 -1.90 3.34 4.93
CA CYS A 71 -1.28 2.24 4.19
C CYS A 71 -0.94 2.67 2.76
N CYS A 72 -1.85 3.36 2.09
CA CYS A 72 -1.62 3.85 0.74
C CYS A 72 -0.49 4.89 0.71
N ALA A 73 -0.45 5.79 1.68
CA ALA A 73 0.64 6.76 1.78
C ALA A 73 2.00 6.07 1.96
N PHE A 74 2.03 5.00 2.76
CA PHE A 74 3.22 4.19 2.94
C PHE A 74 3.68 3.56 1.62
N ILE A 75 2.75 2.97 0.86
CA ILE A 75 3.04 2.35 -0.43
C ILE A 75 3.59 3.37 -1.41
N ARG A 76 2.96 4.53 -1.52
CA ARG A 76 3.41 5.60 -2.43
C ARG A 76 4.78 6.13 -2.03
N GLY A 77 5.02 6.27 -0.72
CA GLY A 77 6.31 6.70 -0.22
C GLY A 77 7.43 5.70 -0.52
N ALA A 78 7.12 4.42 -0.50
CA ALA A 78 8.11 3.37 -0.81
C ALA A 78 8.51 3.36 -2.29
N LEU A 79 7.67 3.90 -3.18
CA LEU A 79 7.94 3.96 -4.62
C LEU A 79 8.65 5.25 -5.05
N ASN A 80 8.75 6.22 -4.18
CA ASN A 80 9.43 7.49 -4.50
C ASN A 80 10.89 7.48 -4.13
#